data_9d981454f356a44c1a6e5267a787e99b
#
_entry.id   9d981454f356a44c1a6e5267a787e99b
#
_cell.length_a   1.000
_cell.length_b   1.000
_cell.length_c   1.000
_cell.angle_alpha   90.00
_cell.angle_beta   90.00
_cell.angle_gamma   90.00
#
_symmetry.space_group_name_H-M   'P 1'
#
loop_
_entity.id
_entity.type
_entity.pdbx_description
1 polymer ?
#
loop_
_entity_poly.entity_id
_entity_poly.type
_entity_poly.pdbx_seq_one_letter_code
_entity_poly.pdbx_strand_id
1 'polypeptide(L)'
;YLIYAVCCVLIFLILSMLYESFLIPWAVLLSVPAGLMGAYGFAWLWNQCYAVLPFIFLSKIDNNIYMQTAVIMLIGLLAKTAILITEYALERRRKGLGIVEAAYAAAEARLRPILMTVLTMIIGMIPLVIMTGAGANGNRTIGIAVIGGMFVGTLAILLTVPVFFIFFEWVQEKIRPALIEEPDAQILMERERIRHEREEREQKHKEKY
;
A
#
# COMPACT_ATOMS: atom_id res chain seq x y z
N TYR A 1 -5.69 -15.26 -16.61
CA TYR A 1 -4.54 -14.33 -16.72
C TYR A 1 -4.92 -13.05 -17.46
N LEU A 2 -5.74 -13.13 -18.52
CA LEU A 2 -6.18 -11.95 -19.28
C LEU A 2 -6.88 -10.92 -18.37
N ILE A 3 -7.72 -11.37 -17.45
CA ILE A 3 -8.47 -10.51 -16.51
C ILE A 3 -7.52 -9.68 -15.62
N TYR A 4 -6.45 -10.29 -15.12
CA TYR A 4 -5.44 -9.57 -14.33
C TYR A 4 -4.73 -8.50 -15.14
N ALA A 5 -4.34 -8.84 -16.38
CA ALA A 5 -3.71 -7.87 -17.28
C ALA A 5 -4.64 -6.68 -17.58
N VAL A 6 -5.90 -6.94 -17.88
CA VAL A 6 -6.91 -5.89 -18.11
C VAL A 6 -7.11 -5.04 -16.86
N CYS A 7 -7.17 -5.66 -15.67
CA CYS A 7 -7.31 -4.94 -14.41
C CYS A 7 -6.10 -4.01 -14.17
N CYS A 8 -4.88 -4.49 -14.35
CA CYS A 8 -3.66 -3.67 -14.21
C CYS A 8 -3.62 -2.52 -15.23
N VAL A 9 -4.00 -2.77 -16.47
CA VAL A 9 -4.06 -1.72 -17.51
C VAL A 9 -5.10 -0.65 -17.16
N LEU A 10 -6.29 -1.04 -16.72
CA LEU A 10 -7.32 -0.09 -16.30
C LEU A 10 -6.86 0.75 -15.10
N ILE A 11 -6.25 0.14 -14.09
CA ILE A 11 -5.69 0.86 -12.95
C ILE A 11 -4.61 1.83 -13.42
N PHE A 12 -3.71 1.41 -14.31
CA PHE A 12 -2.67 2.27 -14.85
C PHE A 12 -3.25 3.47 -15.60
N LEU A 13 -4.27 3.26 -16.45
CA LEU A 13 -4.92 4.35 -17.21
C LEU A 13 -5.60 5.34 -16.27
N ILE A 14 -6.36 4.86 -15.27
CA ILE A 14 -7.03 5.72 -14.29
C ILE A 14 -6.00 6.55 -13.52
N LEU A 15 -4.91 5.93 -13.07
CA LEU A 15 -3.84 6.61 -12.35
C LEU A 15 -3.11 7.64 -13.22
N SER A 16 -2.85 7.29 -14.48
CA SER A 16 -2.21 8.20 -15.43
C SER A 16 -3.05 9.45 -15.71
N MET A 17 -4.38 9.28 -15.77
CA MET A 17 -5.31 10.40 -15.88
C MET A 17 -5.36 11.24 -14.61
N LEU A 18 -5.34 10.58 -13.43
CA LEU A 18 -5.43 11.26 -12.14
C LEU A 18 -4.18 12.12 -11.85
N TYR A 19 -3.00 11.60 -12.16
CA TYR A 19 -1.73 12.28 -11.84
C TYR A 19 -1.20 13.16 -12.98
N GLU A 20 -1.85 13.15 -14.15
CA GLU A 20 -1.34 13.84 -15.35
C GLU A 20 0.13 13.48 -15.65
N SER A 21 0.56 12.28 -15.24
CA SER A 21 1.92 11.77 -15.33
C SER A 21 1.92 10.29 -15.66
N PHE A 22 2.86 9.87 -16.51
CA PHE A 22 3.07 8.46 -16.83
C PHE A 22 4.03 7.73 -15.89
N LEU A 23 4.82 8.46 -15.10
CA LEU A 23 5.86 7.89 -14.25
C LEU A 23 5.35 7.52 -12.85
N ILE A 24 4.55 8.37 -12.24
CA ILE A 24 4.02 8.16 -10.88
C ILE A 24 3.15 6.89 -10.77
N PRO A 25 2.27 6.53 -11.73
CA PRO A 25 1.50 5.29 -11.69
C PRO A 25 2.34 4.02 -11.53
N TRP A 26 3.58 4.02 -12.01
CA TRP A 26 4.49 2.88 -11.84
C TRP A 26 4.87 2.63 -10.38
N ALA A 27 4.98 3.70 -9.57
CA ALA A 27 5.22 3.55 -8.13
C ALA A 27 4.12 2.73 -7.44
N VAL A 28 2.87 2.98 -7.81
CA VAL A 28 1.70 2.27 -7.30
C VAL A 28 1.67 0.82 -7.81
N LEU A 29 1.85 0.62 -9.11
CA LEU A 29 1.81 -0.73 -9.71
C LEU A 29 2.91 -1.65 -9.19
N LEU A 30 4.12 -1.12 -8.98
CA LEU A 30 5.24 -1.90 -8.44
C LEU A 30 5.03 -2.32 -6.98
N SER A 31 4.14 -1.70 -6.25
CA SER A 31 3.79 -2.10 -4.89
C SER A 31 2.79 -3.27 -4.82
N VAL A 32 1.99 -3.48 -5.88
CA VAL A 32 0.95 -4.52 -5.93
C VAL A 32 1.51 -5.95 -5.77
N PRO A 33 2.60 -6.35 -6.43
CA PRO A 33 3.17 -7.70 -6.28
C PRO A 33 3.48 -8.09 -4.84
N ALA A 34 3.87 -7.15 -3.99
CA ALA A 34 4.11 -7.42 -2.58
C ALA A 34 2.85 -7.88 -1.84
N GLY A 35 1.70 -7.28 -2.16
CA GLY A 35 0.42 -7.71 -1.62
C GLY A 35 -0.02 -9.09 -2.13
N LEU A 36 0.26 -9.39 -3.40
CA LEU A 36 0.00 -10.72 -3.96
C LEU A 36 0.85 -11.79 -3.28
N MET A 37 2.13 -11.51 -3.05
CA MET A 37 2.99 -12.40 -2.25
C MET A 37 2.42 -12.62 -0.85
N GLY A 38 1.86 -11.57 -0.22
CA GLY A 38 1.18 -11.68 1.07
C GLY A 38 -0.04 -12.60 1.03
N ALA A 39 -0.90 -12.47 0.01
CA ALA A 39 -2.09 -13.31 -0.15
C ALA A 39 -1.75 -14.79 -0.32
N TYR A 40 -0.87 -15.10 -1.26
CA TYR A 40 -0.44 -16.48 -1.51
C TYR A 40 0.41 -17.05 -0.38
N GLY A 41 1.29 -16.25 0.21
CA GLY A 41 2.12 -16.63 1.35
C GLY A 41 1.29 -16.97 2.58
N PHE A 42 0.25 -16.17 2.87
CA PHE A 42 -0.64 -16.43 3.98
C PHE A 42 -1.55 -17.64 3.74
N ALA A 43 -2.02 -17.86 2.52
CA ALA A 43 -2.75 -19.06 2.13
C ALA A 43 -1.88 -20.34 2.27
N TRP A 44 -0.59 -20.24 1.90
CA TRP A 44 0.37 -21.33 2.10
C TRP A 44 0.60 -21.59 3.59
N LEU A 45 0.82 -20.56 4.40
CA LEU A 45 0.98 -20.67 5.85
C LEU A 45 -0.25 -21.30 6.50
N TRP A 46 -1.45 -20.89 6.07
CA TRP A 46 -2.71 -21.49 6.51
C TRP A 46 -2.79 -22.98 6.22
N ASN A 47 -2.38 -23.41 5.03
CA ASN A 47 -2.33 -24.82 4.66
C ASN A 47 -1.31 -25.61 5.51
N GLN A 48 -0.19 -25.01 5.90
CA GLN A 48 0.75 -25.63 6.84
C GLN A 48 0.15 -25.78 8.24
N CYS A 49 -0.54 -24.76 8.73
CA CYS A 49 -1.25 -24.84 10.02
C CYS A 49 -2.34 -25.92 9.97
N TYR A 50 -3.05 -26.06 8.87
CA TYR A 50 -4.03 -27.14 8.67
C TYR A 50 -3.38 -28.53 8.72
N ALA A 51 -2.20 -28.72 8.15
CA ALA A 51 -1.47 -29.97 8.17
C ALA A 51 -1.04 -30.39 9.61
N VAL A 52 -0.78 -29.43 10.48
CA VAL A 52 -0.35 -29.66 11.87
C VAL A 52 -1.54 -29.82 12.82
N LEU A 53 -2.65 -29.10 12.61
CA LEU A 53 -3.82 -29.06 13.48
C LEU A 53 -5.13 -29.32 12.67
N PRO A 54 -5.37 -30.56 12.20
CA PRO A 54 -6.54 -30.86 11.36
C PRO A 54 -7.88 -30.77 12.11
N PHE A 55 -7.87 -30.59 13.42
CA PHE A 55 -9.07 -30.64 14.27
C PHE A 55 -9.81 -29.29 14.41
N ILE A 56 -9.24 -28.18 14.04
CA ILE A 56 -9.88 -26.86 14.20
C ILE A 56 -10.40 -26.40 12.86
N PHE A 57 -11.70 -26.57 12.55
CA PHE A 57 -12.51 -25.91 11.48
C PHE A 57 -11.78 -25.40 10.22
N LEU A 58 -10.54 -25.80 10.00
CA LEU A 58 -9.72 -25.39 8.90
C LEU A 58 -10.02 -26.28 7.70
N SER A 59 -10.29 -25.69 6.55
CA SER A 59 -10.31 -26.39 5.27
C SER A 59 -9.07 -26.02 4.49
N LYS A 60 -8.59 -26.98 3.70
CA LYS A 60 -7.49 -26.74 2.76
C LYS A 60 -7.89 -25.67 1.74
N ILE A 61 -7.00 -24.72 1.53
CA ILE A 61 -7.17 -23.66 0.53
C ILE A 61 -6.42 -24.07 -0.73
N ASP A 62 -7.18 -24.26 -1.80
CA ASP A 62 -6.63 -24.52 -3.12
C ASP A 62 -6.76 -23.26 -4.00
N ASN A 63 -5.93 -23.15 -5.02
CA ASN A 63 -6.02 -22.06 -5.98
C ASN A 63 -7.23 -22.24 -6.90
N ASN A 64 -8.37 -21.76 -6.45
CA ASN A 64 -9.65 -21.83 -7.12
C ASN A 64 -10.11 -20.44 -7.62
N ILE A 65 -11.29 -20.37 -8.23
CA ILE A 65 -11.89 -19.12 -8.72
C ILE A 65 -12.02 -18.09 -7.60
N TYR A 66 -12.34 -18.52 -6.37
CA TYR A 66 -12.48 -17.64 -5.22
C TYR A 66 -11.16 -16.98 -4.81
N MET A 67 -10.05 -17.72 -4.90
CA MET A 67 -8.70 -17.18 -4.69
C MET A 67 -8.36 -16.13 -5.75
N GLN A 68 -8.69 -16.38 -7.01
CA GLN A 68 -8.47 -15.44 -8.10
C GLN A 68 -9.29 -14.17 -7.94
N THR A 69 -10.55 -14.29 -7.51
CA THR A 69 -11.43 -13.15 -7.22
C THR A 69 -10.89 -12.32 -6.04
N ALA A 70 -10.42 -12.98 -4.99
CA ALA A 70 -9.80 -12.32 -3.84
C ALA A 70 -8.56 -11.51 -4.25
N VAL A 71 -7.73 -12.06 -5.12
CA VAL A 71 -6.54 -11.39 -5.67
C VAL A 71 -6.92 -10.13 -6.46
N ILE A 72 -7.94 -10.19 -7.32
CA ILE A 72 -8.41 -9.01 -8.07
C ILE A 72 -8.91 -7.92 -7.11
N MET A 73 -9.72 -8.31 -6.11
CA MET A 73 -10.21 -7.38 -5.09
C MET A 73 -9.05 -6.75 -4.31
N LEU A 74 -8.04 -7.55 -3.96
CA LEU A 74 -6.86 -7.11 -3.23
C LEU A 74 -6.05 -6.07 -4.02
N ILE A 75 -5.88 -6.25 -5.33
CA ILE A 75 -5.20 -5.27 -6.20
C ILE A 75 -5.88 -3.90 -6.08
N GLY A 76 -7.21 -3.85 -6.14
CA GLY A 76 -7.95 -2.59 -5.99
C GLY A 76 -7.81 -1.95 -4.60
N LEU A 77 -7.85 -2.76 -3.54
CA LEU A 77 -7.71 -2.27 -2.15
C LEU A 77 -6.30 -1.73 -1.88
N LEU A 78 -5.27 -2.41 -2.36
CA LEU A 78 -3.88 -1.98 -2.21
C LEU A 78 -3.56 -0.76 -3.07
N ALA A 79 -4.06 -0.72 -4.31
CA ALA A 79 -3.92 0.45 -5.18
C ALA A 79 -4.53 1.70 -4.51
N LYS A 80 -5.74 1.60 -3.94
CA LYS A 80 -6.36 2.70 -3.17
C LYS A 80 -5.46 3.21 -2.05
N THR A 81 -4.83 2.30 -1.31
CA THR A 81 -3.93 2.67 -0.21
C THR A 81 -2.68 3.39 -0.72
N ALA A 82 -2.08 2.88 -1.79
CA ALA A 82 -0.91 3.49 -2.42
C ALA A 82 -1.24 4.88 -3.01
N ILE A 83 -2.40 5.03 -3.65
CA ILE A 83 -2.89 6.31 -4.20
C ILE A 83 -2.95 7.38 -3.10
N LEU A 84 -3.53 7.06 -1.93
CA LEU A 84 -3.68 8.01 -0.83
C LEU A 84 -2.33 8.56 -0.33
N ILE A 85 -1.29 7.75 -0.32
CA ILE A 85 0.06 8.18 0.08
C ILE A 85 0.67 9.05 -1.02
N THR A 86 0.61 8.59 -2.27
CA THR A 86 1.22 9.26 -3.42
C THR A 86 0.58 10.62 -3.69
N GLU A 87 -0.75 10.71 -3.63
CA GLU A 87 -1.50 11.95 -3.83
C GLU A 87 -1.13 13.00 -2.79
N TYR A 88 -1.06 12.60 -1.53
CA TYR A 88 -0.66 13.51 -0.45
C TYR A 88 0.79 13.97 -0.60
N ALA A 89 1.70 13.07 -0.98
CA ALA A 89 3.09 13.42 -1.25
C ALA A 89 3.22 14.41 -2.41
N LEU A 90 2.45 14.21 -3.49
CA LEU A 90 2.44 15.10 -4.65
C LEU A 90 1.86 16.47 -4.31
N GLU A 91 0.78 16.54 -3.52
CA GLU A 91 0.23 17.79 -3.03
C GLU A 91 1.25 18.60 -2.22
N ARG A 92 1.96 17.94 -1.31
CA ARG A 92 3.04 18.57 -0.51
C ARG A 92 4.20 19.03 -1.39
N ARG A 93 4.53 18.26 -2.43
CA ARG A 93 5.57 18.64 -3.40
C ARG A 93 5.18 19.88 -4.20
N ARG A 94 3.94 19.96 -4.69
CA ARG A 94 3.42 21.13 -5.43
C ARG A 94 3.46 22.40 -4.57
N LYS A 95 3.28 22.28 -3.27
CA LYS A 95 3.37 23.37 -2.30
C LYS A 95 4.81 23.75 -1.90
N GLY A 96 5.84 23.17 -2.55
CA GLY A 96 7.23 23.59 -2.42
C GLY A 96 8.10 22.80 -1.43
N LEU A 97 7.62 21.69 -0.83
CA LEU A 97 8.49 20.80 -0.05
C LEU A 97 9.50 20.07 -0.94
N GLY A 98 10.65 19.72 -0.35
CA GLY A 98 11.62 18.84 -1.00
C GLY A 98 11.04 17.44 -1.28
N ILE A 99 11.51 16.72 -2.32
CA ILE A 99 10.98 15.41 -2.70
C ILE A 99 10.98 14.44 -1.52
N VAL A 100 12.10 14.35 -0.80
CA VAL A 100 12.25 13.46 0.37
C VAL A 100 11.37 13.90 1.53
N GLU A 101 11.27 15.22 1.76
CA GLU A 101 10.45 15.79 2.82
C GLU A 101 8.96 15.57 2.57
N ALA A 102 8.51 15.73 1.31
CA ALA A 102 7.14 15.46 0.90
C ALA A 102 6.77 13.98 1.07
N ALA A 103 7.66 13.06 0.69
CA ALA A 103 7.45 11.63 0.86
C ALA A 103 7.36 11.22 2.35
N TYR A 104 8.24 11.79 3.19
CA TYR A 104 8.24 11.52 4.63
C TYR A 104 6.98 12.07 5.30
N ALA A 105 6.62 13.32 5.02
CA ALA A 105 5.41 13.95 5.53
C ALA A 105 4.13 13.18 5.12
N ALA A 106 4.09 12.66 3.90
CA ALA A 106 2.99 11.83 3.42
C ALA A 106 2.90 10.50 4.17
N ALA A 107 4.02 9.81 4.36
CA ALA A 107 4.05 8.56 5.10
C ALA A 107 3.60 8.75 6.56
N GLU A 108 4.09 9.79 7.24
CA GLU A 108 3.71 10.10 8.62
C GLU A 108 2.24 10.47 8.76
N ALA A 109 1.74 11.40 7.93
CA ALA A 109 0.37 11.89 8.01
C ALA A 109 -0.67 10.82 7.65
N ARG A 110 -0.36 9.93 6.71
CA ARG A 110 -1.28 8.90 6.21
C ARG A 110 -1.17 7.55 6.92
N LEU A 111 -0.13 7.31 7.71
CA LEU A 111 0.06 6.06 8.43
C LEU A 111 -1.13 5.70 9.32
N ARG A 112 -1.58 6.62 10.16
CA ARG A 112 -2.70 6.38 11.09
C ARG A 112 -4.03 6.11 10.37
N PRO A 113 -4.51 6.91 9.40
CA PRO A 113 -5.73 6.63 8.65
C PRO A 113 -5.66 5.29 7.89
N ILE A 114 -4.53 4.95 7.29
CA ILE A 114 -4.34 3.69 6.56
C ILE A 114 -4.46 2.51 7.50
N LEU A 115 -3.76 2.52 8.63
CA LEU A 115 -3.83 1.45 9.61
C LEU A 115 -5.25 1.26 10.15
N MET A 116 -6.01 2.34 10.40
CA MET A 116 -7.40 2.25 10.83
C MET A 116 -8.27 1.54 9.78
N THR A 117 -8.17 1.94 8.51
CA THR A 117 -8.97 1.35 7.44
C THR A 117 -8.61 -0.11 7.18
N VAL A 118 -7.33 -0.46 7.22
CA VAL A 118 -6.85 -1.83 7.03
C VAL A 118 -7.30 -2.73 8.17
N LEU A 119 -7.18 -2.29 9.41
CA LEU A 119 -7.65 -3.05 10.58
C LEU A 119 -9.16 -3.28 10.52
N THR A 120 -9.93 -2.25 10.17
CA THR A 120 -11.38 -2.38 10.01
C THR A 120 -11.74 -3.39 8.92
N MET A 121 -11.03 -3.38 7.78
CA MET A 121 -11.26 -4.35 6.71
C MET A 121 -10.87 -5.77 7.14
N ILE A 122 -9.74 -5.97 7.81
CA ILE A 122 -9.32 -7.26 8.33
C ILE A 122 -10.36 -7.82 9.29
N ILE A 123 -10.83 -7.01 10.24
CA ILE A 123 -11.87 -7.41 11.19
C ILE A 123 -13.18 -7.75 10.44
N GLY A 124 -13.56 -6.96 9.44
CA GLY A 124 -14.74 -7.20 8.61
C GLY A 124 -14.68 -8.49 7.79
N MET A 125 -13.48 -9.02 7.50
CA MET A 125 -13.31 -10.30 6.80
C MET A 125 -13.32 -11.52 7.74
N ILE A 126 -13.19 -11.35 9.05
CA ILE A 126 -13.22 -12.46 10.02
C ILE A 126 -14.50 -13.32 9.89
N PRO A 127 -15.71 -12.76 9.78
CA PRO A 127 -16.93 -13.56 9.61
C PRO A 127 -16.90 -14.51 8.41
N LEU A 128 -16.26 -14.09 7.28
CA LEU A 128 -16.11 -14.95 6.11
C LEU A 128 -15.21 -16.17 6.38
N VAL A 129 -14.22 -16.01 7.25
CA VAL A 129 -13.31 -17.09 7.63
C VAL A 129 -13.97 -18.11 8.54
N ILE A 130 -14.86 -17.67 9.42
CA ILE A 130 -15.54 -18.51 10.42
C ILE A 130 -16.80 -19.18 9.85
N MET A 131 -17.30 -18.69 8.71
CA MET A 131 -18.55 -19.16 8.10
C MET A 131 -18.55 -20.69 7.88
N THR A 132 -19.70 -21.31 8.19
CA THR A 132 -19.97 -22.74 8.01
C THR A 132 -21.17 -22.95 7.09
N GLY A 133 -21.24 -24.10 6.42
CA GLY A 133 -22.36 -24.46 5.54
C GLY A 133 -21.99 -24.47 4.05
N ALA A 134 -23.02 -24.45 3.20
CA ALA A 134 -22.83 -24.48 1.76
C ALA A 134 -22.06 -23.24 1.26
N GLY A 135 -20.99 -23.41 0.50
CA GLY A 135 -20.15 -22.30 0.01
C GLY A 135 -19.10 -21.78 1.01
N ALA A 136 -19.03 -22.31 2.22
CA ALA A 136 -18.09 -21.86 3.25
C ALA A 136 -16.62 -21.90 2.79
N ASN A 137 -16.23 -22.92 2.03
CA ASN A 137 -14.84 -23.03 1.53
C ASN A 137 -14.45 -21.89 0.58
N GLY A 138 -15.38 -21.45 -0.27
CA GLY A 138 -15.15 -20.30 -1.17
C GLY A 138 -14.99 -19.00 -0.40
N ASN A 139 -15.92 -18.71 0.50
CA ASN A 139 -15.90 -17.49 1.33
C ASN A 139 -14.67 -17.46 2.24
N ARG A 140 -14.32 -18.60 2.82
CA ARG A 140 -13.13 -18.76 3.66
C ARG A 140 -11.84 -18.49 2.88
N THR A 141 -11.75 -19.00 1.64
CA THR A 141 -10.62 -18.73 0.74
C THR A 141 -10.47 -17.24 0.47
N ILE A 142 -11.58 -16.54 0.16
CA ILE A 142 -11.57 -15.09 -0.04
C ILE A 142 -11.10 -14.37 1.24
N GLY A 143 -11.69 -14.69 2.39
CA GLY A 143 -11.37 -14.04 3.65
C GLY A 143 -9.89 -14.17 4.02
N ILE A 144 -9.33 -15.37 3.93
CA ILE A 144 -7.94 -15.64 4.29
C ILE A 144 -6.96 -14.96 3.32
N ALA A 145 -7.22 -15.03 2.01
CA ALA A 145 -6.40 -14.39 1.01
C ALA A 145 -6.36 -12.86 1.19
N VAL A 146 -7.53 -12.25 1.46
CA VAL A 146 -7.63 -10.81 1.67
C VAL A 146 -6.97 -10.37 2.97
N ILE A 147 -7.20 -11.09 4.08
CA ILE A 147 -6.55 -10.79 5.37
C ILE A 147 -5.03 -10.83 5.23
N GLY A 148 -4.50 -11.92 4.66
CA GLY A 148 -3.06 -12.07 4.47
C GLY A 148 -2.48 -11.03 3.51
N GLY A 149 -3.14 -10.81 2.38
CA GLY A 149 -2.72 -9.84 1.39
C GLY A 149 -2.78 -8.39 1.88
N MET A 150 -3.82 -8.03 2.65
CA MET A 150 -3.95 -6.70 3.24
C MET A 150 -2.89 -6.46 4.33
N PHE A 151 -2.66 -7.44 5.20
CA PHE A 151 -1.68 -7.31 6.27
C PHE A 151 -0.26 -7.11 5.73
N VAL A 152 0.21 -8.06 4.92
CA VAL A 152 1.57 -8.00 4.34
C VAL A 152 1.68 -6.88 3.31
N GLY A 153 0.67 -6.74 2.43
CA GLY A 153 0.66 -5.73 1.39
C GLY A 153 0.67 -4.31 1.92
N THR A 154 -0.08 -4.03 2.99
CA THR A 154 -0.08 -2.67 3.59
C THR A 154 1.27 -2.33 4.21
N LEU A 155 1.89 -3.26 4.94
CA LEU A 155 3.23 -3.06 5.47
C LEU A 155 4.26 -2.81 4.35
N ALA A 156 4.17 -3.59 3.28
CA ALA A 156 5.04 -3.41 2.12
C ALA A 156 4.79 -2.07 1.44
N ILE A 157 3.55 -1.66 1.23
CA ILE A 157 3.19 -0.37 0.61
C ILE A 157 3.71 0.81 1.43
N LEU A 158 3.55 0.77 2.75
CA LEU A 158 4.04 1.85 3.63
C LEU A 158 5.56 2.08 3.52
N LEU A 159 6.31 1.01 3.23
CA LEU A 159 7.76 1.09 3.03
C LEU A 159 8.15 1.40 1.58
N THR A 160 7.48 0.77 0.64
CA THR A 160 7.86 0.74 -0.78
C THR A 160 7.39 1.98 -1.52
N VAL A 161 6.15 2.46 -1.25
CA VAL A 161 5.57 3.59 -1.99
C VAL A 161 6.35 4.89 -1.77
N PRO A 162 6.75 5.29 -0.55
CA PRO A 162 7.55 6.49 -0.37
C PRO A 162 8.91 6.43 -1.10
N VAL A 163 9.54 5.26 -1.13
CA VAL A 163 10.82 5.06 -1.83
C VAL A 163 10.65 5.17 -3.34
N PHE A 164 9.64 4.52 -3.89
CA PHE A 164 9.35 4.62 -5.32
C PHE A 164 8.87 6.01 -5.73
N PHE A 165 8.12 6.68 -4.87
CA PHE A 165 7.73 8.06 -5.12
C PHE A 165 8.96 8.97 -5.25
N ILE A 166 9.92 8.88 -4.34
CA ILE A 166 11.17 9.64 -4.41
C ILE A 166 11.92 9.36 -5.72
N PHE A 167 12.02 8.09 -6.11
CA PHE A 167 12.72 7.69 -7.33
C PHE A 167 12.04 8.24 -8.59
N PHE A 168 10.73 8.04 -8.72
CA PHE A 168 9.99 8.46 -9.92
C PHE A 168 9.83 9.97 -10.00
N GLU A 169 9.64 10.65 -8.88
CA GLU A 169 9.57 12.11 -8.84
C GLU A 169 10.92 12.74 -9.20
N TRP A 170 12.01 12.17 -8.73
CA TRP A 170 13.35 12.61 -9.13
C TRP A 170 13.59 12.44 -10.64
N VAL A 171 13.13 11.34 -11.23
CA VAL A 171 13.21 11.12 -12.69
C VAL A 171 12.32 12.11 -13.43
N GLN A 172 11.12 12.34 -12.93
CA GLN A 172 10.17 13.29 -13.53
C GLN A 172 10.67 14.72 -13.50
N GLU A 173 11.26 15.15 -12.40
CA GLU A 173 11.83 16.51 -12.24
C GLU A 173 12.97 16.75 -13.21
N LYS A 174 13.74 15.72 -13.56
CA LYS A 174 14.79 15.78 -14.57
C LYS A 174 14.25 15.98 -16.00
N ILE A 175 13.01 15.51 -16.25
CA ILE A 175 12.34 15.61 -17.57
C ILE A 175 11.51 16.89 -17.65
N ARG A 176 10.78 17.21 -16.60
CA ARG A 176 9.95 18.41 -16.46
C ARG A 176 10.07 18.96 -15.04
N PRO A 177 10.66 20.15 -14.86
CA PRO A 177 10.71 20.76 -13.52
C PRO A 177 9.30 21.02 -13.02
N ALA A 178 9.05 20.64 -11.77
CA ALA A 178 7.75 20.83 -11.13
C ALA A 178 7.40 22.32 -11.05
N LEU A 179 6.17 22.68 -11.45
CA LEU A 179 5.62 24.01 -11.20
C LEU A 179 5.34 24.11 -9.70
N ILE A 180 6.21 24.81 -9.00
CA ILE A 180 6.07 25.06 -7.55
C ILE A 180 5.13 26.27 -7.42
N GLU A 181 3.97 26.07 -6.82
CA GLU A 181 3.13 27.18 -6.33
C GLU A 181 3.85 27.88 -5.18
N GLU A 182 3.59 29.18 -5.00
CA GLU A 182 4.20 29.93 -3.89
C GLU A 182 3.93 29.22 -2.55
N PRO A 183 4.98 28.96 -1.75
CA PRO A 183 4.84 28.18 -0.53
C PRO A 183 3.94 28.87 0.48
N ASP A 184 2.86 28.24 0.88
CA ASP A 184 2.00 28.69 1.98
C ASP A 184 2.80 28.81 3.29
N ALA A 185 2.46 29.81 4.11
CA ALA A 185 3.11 30.04 5.41
C ALA A 185 3.09 28.79 6.32
N GLN A 186 2.05 27.95 6.21
CA GLN A 186 1.96 26.67 6.94
C GLN A 186 3.03 25.67 6.53
N ILE A 187 3.40 25.68 5.26
CA ILE A 187 4.43 24.77 4.71
C ILE A 187 5.83 25.22 5.08
N LEU A 188 6.05 26.51 5.18
CA LEU A 188 7.31 27.05 5.69
C LEU A 188 7.54 26.61 7.14
N MET A 189 6.52 26.68 8.00
CA MET A 189 6.59 26.19 9.38
C MET A 189 6.77 24.69 9.48
N GLU A 190 6.13 23.90 8.59
CA GLU A 190 6.31 22.44 8.54
C GLU A 190 7.72 22.07 8.09
N ARG A 191 8.27 22.81 7.16
CA ARG A 191 9.66 22.66 6.68
C ARG A 191 10.70 22.91 7.78
N GLU A 192 10.48 23.95 8.57
CA GLU A 192 11.32 24.27 9.74
C GLU A 192 11.20 23.16 10.80
N ARG A 193 10.00 22.68 11.09
CA ARG A 193 9.78 21.58 12.04
C ARG A 193 10.52 20.31 11.63
N ILE A 194 10.38 19.88 10.37
CA ILE A 194 11.07 18.69 9.84
C ILE A 194 12.59 18.86 9.89
N ARG A 195 13.10 20.07 9.63
CA ARG A 195 14.52 20.36 9.72
C ARG A 195 15.01 20.22 11.16
N HIS A 196 14.33 20.83 12.13
CA HIS A 196 14.68 20.70 13.54
C HIS A 196 14.66 19.26 14.04
N GLU A 197 13.66 18.48 13.67
CA GLU A 197 13.59 17.07 14.03
C GLU A 197 14.74 16.24 13.45
N ARG A 198 15.24 16.58 12.25
CA ARG A 198 16.44 15.94 11.67
C ARG A 198 17.68 16.31 12.43
N GLU A 199 17.88 17.59 12.72
CA GLU A 199 19.03 18.08 13.47
C GLU A 199 19.08 17.45 14.88
N GLU A 200 17.96 17.34 15.56
CA GLU A 200 17.89 16.65 16.86
C GLU A 200 18.24 15.16 16.76
N ARG A 201 17.79 14.47 15.71
CA ARG A 201 18.14 13.05 15.50
C ARG A 201 19.61 12.87 15.21
N GLU A 202 20.20 13.76 14.41
CA GLU A 202 21.64 13.74 14.12
C GLU A 202 22.48 14.04 15.37
N GLN A 203 22.06 14.99 16.20
CA GLN A 203 22.72 15.29 17.48
C GLN A 203 22.66 14.11 18.44
N LYS A 204 21.50 13.51 18.63
CA LYS A 204 21.33 12.29 19.45
C LYS A 204 22.14 11.10 18.93
N HIS A 205 22.35 11.03 17.63
CA HIS A 205 23.19 9.98 17.05
C HIS A 205 24.67 10.24 17.29
N LYS A 206 25.11 11.51 17.27
CA LYS A 206 26.50 11.93 17.59
C LYS A 206 26.82 11.81 19.08
N GLU A 207 25.86 12.02 19.97
CA GLU A 207 26.03 11.85 21.42
C GLU A 207 26.12 10.37 21.87
N LYS A 208 25.69 9.45 21.03
CA LYS A 208 25.62 8.01 21.33
C LYS A 208 26.88 7.25 20.88
N TYR A 209 27.79 7.91 20.15
CA TYR A 209 29.09 7.41 19.67
C TYR A 209 30.23 8.32 20.13
#